data_c3688d45c2c4b59b727ed8ee417fec09
#
_entry.id   c3688d45c2c4b59b727ed8ee417fec09
#
_cell.length_a   1.000
_cell.length_b   1.000
_cell.length_c   1.000
_cell.angle_alpha   90.00
_cell.angle_beta   90.00
_cell.angle_gamma   90.00
#
_symmetry.space_group_name_H-M   'P 1'
#
loop_
_entity.id
_entity.type
_entity.pdbx_description
1 polymer ?
#
loop_
_entity_poly.entity_id
_entity_poly.type
_entity_poly.pdbx_seq_one_letter_code
_entity_poly.pdbx_strand_id
1 'polypeptide(L)'
;MSDVTWSDGARFAVYYAPSHESAWWRAGSTWLGRDAQSGMACVPPQPAGLQRPLMELTEAPRRYGWHGTLVAPFRLADGATQHDVLAATREWAATQRPFALPVEAATLGEFVALRPVDQCGEANVRAVATSALQALDALRAKPSAADLARRLAAPLSERQRELLIEWGYPYVFDEFRFHMTLSNSLADAGERTALVAWWQAQTPALGPLTVDHAALFVEPSPGEPFVLWQRVPFQSDAPGHEMK
;
A
#
# COMPACT_ATOMS: atom_id res chain seq x y z
N MET A 1 15.11 7.62 19.08
CA MET A 1 14.72 6.64 18.02
C MET A 1 15.96 5.80 17.77
N SER A 2 15.87 4.48 17.98
CA SER A 2 16.99 3.57 17.71
C SER A 2 17.29 3.66 16.22
N ASP A 3 18.55 3.89 15.84
CA ASP A 3 19.01 3.80 14.45
C ASP A 3 18.92 2.33 14.02
N VAL A 4 17.77 1.98 13.44
CA VAL A 4 17.59 0.66 12.84
C VAL A 4 18.35 0.66 11.53
N THR A 5 19.37 -0.17 11.43
CA THR A 5 20.13 -0.36 10.18
C THR A 5 19.51 -1.50 9.40
N TRP A 6 19.08 -1.23 8.18
CA TRP A 6 18.55 -2.22 7.26
C TRP A 6 19.66 -2.86 6.43
N SER A 7 19.45 -4.06 5.90
CA SER A 7 20.41 -4.70 5.02
C SER A 7 20.56 -3.96 3.68
N ASP A 8 21.69 -4.12 2.99
CA ASP A 8 21.90 -3.55 1.64
C ASP A 8 20.85 -4.01 0.60
N GLY A 9 20.19 -5.14 0.87
CA GLY A 9 19.11 -5.68 0.06
C GLY A 9 17.73 -5.20 0.45
N ALA A 10 17.59 -4.34 1.46
CA ALA A 10 16.30 -3.83 1.93
C ALA A 10 15.53 -3.12 0.81
N ARG A 11 14.20 -3.22 0.86
CA ARG A 11 13.31 -2.47 -0.03
C ARG A 11 12.41 -1.56 0.78
N PHE A 12 12.26 -0.34 0.30
CA PHE A 12 11.38 0.68 0.86
C PHE A 12 10.13 0.80 0.02
N ALA A 13 9.02 1.14 0.64
CA ALA A 13 7.77 1.43 -0.06
C ALA A 13 7.06 2.60 0.62
N VAL A 14 6.37 3.42 -0.15
CA VAL A 14 5.45 4.42 0.40
C VAL A 14 4.03 3.92 0.19
N TYR A 15 3.34 3.70 1.28
CA TYR A 15 1.99 3.18 1.31
C TYR A 15 1.05 4.17 2.00
N TYR A 16 -0.22 4.01 1.79
CA TYR A 16 -1.24 4.41 2.74
C TYR A 16 -1.47 3.23 3.69
N ALA A 17 -1.53 3.51 4.98
CA ALA A 17 -1.93 2.53 6.00
C ALA A 17 -2.74 3.26 7.07
N PRO A 18 -3.95 2.82 7.42
CA PRO A 18 -4.76 3.52 8.42
C PRO A 18 -4.01 3.75 9.72
N SER A 19 -4.38 4.80 10.46
CA SER A 19 -3.84 5.07 11.79
C SER A 19 -3.93 3.83 12.68
N HIS A 20 -2.89 3.56 13.47
CA HIS A 20 -2.78 2.34 14.29
C HIS A 20 -3.99 2.12 15.23
N GLU A 21 -4.57 3.20 15.74
CA GLU A 21 -5.70 3.15 16.67
C GLU A 21 -7.05 3.07 15.97
N SER A 22 -7.07 3.18 14.64
CA SER A 22 -8.31 3.15 13.87
C SER A 22 -8.97 1.77 13.83
N ALA A 23 -10.28 1.75 13.65
CA ALA A 23 -11.02 0.51 13.41
C ALA A 23 -10.57 -0.18 12.11
N TRP A 24 -10.17 0.60 11.09
CA TRP A 24 -9.64 0.10 9.83
C TRP A 24 -8.30 -0.66 10.00
N TRP A 25 -7.38 -0.14 10.84
CA TRP A 25 -6.12 -0.84 11.10
C TRP A 25 -6.35 -2.17 11.79
N ARG A 26 -7.21 -2.18 12.82
CA ARG A 26 -7.55 -3.41 13.53
C ARG A 26 -8.22 -4.44 12.62
N ALA A 27 -9.22 -4.01 11.83
CA ALA A 27 -9.92 -4.90 10.92
C ALA A 27 -8.97 -5.52 9.88
N GLY A 28 -8.12 -4.73 9.25
CA GLY A 28 -7.20 -5.20 8.21
C GLY A 28 -6.05 -6.04 8.77
N SER A 29 -5.45 -5.66 9.91
CA SER A 29 -4.39 -6.45 10.55
C SER A 29 -4.92 -7.80 11.04
N THR A 30 -6.13 -7.82 11.62
CA THR A 30 -6.82 -9.04 12.02
C THR A 30 -7.15 -9.91 10.79
N TRP A 31 -7.66 -9.31 9.71
CA TRP A 31 -7.93 -10.01 8.47
C TRP A 31 -6.71 -10.71 7.89
N LEU A 32 -5.58 -10.02 7.84
CA LEU A 32 -4.33 -10.57 7.33
C LEU A 32 -3.63 -11.50 8.34
N GLY A 33 -4.09 -11.54 9.61
CA GLY A 33 -3.46 -12.34 10.65
C GLY A 33 -2.13 -11.80 11.17
N ARG A 34 -1.80 -10.53 10.85
CA ARG A 34 -0.54 -9.89 11.27
C ARG A 34 -0.68 -8.37 11.34
N ASP A 35 -0.19 -7.80 12.42
CA ASP A 35 0.04 -6.36 12.55
C ASP A 35 1.45 -6.02 12.03
N ALA A 36 1.52 -5.23 10.96
CA ALA A 36 2.80 -4.88 10.33
C ALA A 36 3.62 -3.85 11.12
N GLN A 37 3.03 -3.17 12.10
CA GLN A 37 3.73 -2.20 12.96
C GLN A 37 4.40 -2.87 14.15
N SER A 38 3.69 -3.77 14.83
CA SER A 38 4.21 -4.47 16.01
C SER A 38 4.87 -5.81 15.66
N GLY A 39 4.61 -6.35 14.46
CA GLY A 39 5.00 -7.70 14.05
C GLY A 39 4.17 -8.81 14.69
N MET A 40 3.20 -8.47 15.55
CA MET A 40 2.41 -9.45 16.28
C MET A 40 1.42 -10.19 15.38
N ALA A 41 1.23 -11.48 15.68
CA ALA A 41 0.18 -12.26 15.06
C ALA A 41 -1.19 -11.82 15.58
N CYS A 42 -2.17 -11.78 14.65
CA CYS A 42 -3.58 -11.53 14.95
C CYS A 42 -4.38 -12.80 14.64
N VAL A 43 -5.50 -13.00 15.32
CA VAL A 43 -6.41 -14.13 15.04
C VAL A 43 -7.38 -13.71 13.93
N PRO A 44 -7.30 -14.29 12.72
CA PRO A 44 -8.18 -13.93 11.63
C PRO A 44 -9.63 -14.33 11.89
N PRO A 45 -10.61 -13.59 11.31
CA PRO A 45 -12.00 -14.02 11.33
C PRO A 45 -12.19 -15.30 10.50
N GLN A 46 -13.37 -15.88 10.62
CA GLN A 46 -13.76 -17.06 9.85
C GLN A 46 -15.00 -16.72 8.98
N PRO A 47 -14.81 -16.08 7.81
CA PRO A 47 -15.92 -15.80 6.91
C PRO A 47 -16.63 -17.09 6.50
N ALA A 48 -17.96 -17.05 6.50
CA ALA A 48 -18.76 -18.19 6.02
C ALA A 48 -18.55 -18.39 4.51
N GLY A 49 -18.65 -19.64 4.05
CA GLY A 49 -18.58 -19.98 2.62
C GLY A 49 -17.16 -20.16 2.07
N LEU A 50 -16.12 -20.07 2.90
CA LEU A 50 -14.77 -20.42 2.51
C LEU A 50 -14.56 -21.94 2.57
N GLN A 51 -13.86 -22.47 1.58
CA GLN A 51 -13.43 -23.87 1.55
C GLN A 51 -12.06 -24.08 2.19
N ARG A 52 -11.24 -23.03 2.20
CA ARG A 52 -9.91 -23.02 2.80
C ARG A 52 -9.83 -22.01 3.95
N PRO A 53 -8.93 -22.22 4.91
CA PRO A 53 -8.67 -21.23 5.96
C PRO A 53 -8.29 -19.86 5.38
N LEU A 54 -8.80 -18.78 5.96
CA LEU A 54 -8.48 -17.41 5.52
C LEU A 54 -6.97 -17.14 5.50
N MET A 55 -6.22 -17.76 6.40
CA MET A 55 -4.76 -17.65 6.46
C MET A 55 -4.05 -18.15 5.19
N GLU A 56 -4.59 -19.15 4.50
CA GLU A 56 -4.07 -19.62 3.21
C GLU A 56 -4.45 -18.67 2.08
N LEU A 57 -5.65 -18.08 2.14
CA LEU A 57 -6.15 -17.17 1.12
C LEU A 57 -5.52 -15.77 1.17
N THR A 58 -4.80 -15.45 2.26
CA THR A 58 -4.20 -14.13 2.51
C THR A 58 -2.68 -14.17 2.67
N GLU A 59 -2.02 -15.25 2.30
CA GLU A 59 -0.58 -15.43 2.50
C GLU A 59 0.26 -14.33 1.83
N ALA A 60 -0.02 -14.03 0.56
CA ALA A 60 0.71 -13.00 -0.17
C ALA A 60 0.50 -11.59 0.39
N PRO A 61 -0.74 -11.08 0.60
CA PRO A 61 -0.93 -9.75 1.16
C PRO A 61 -0.46 -9.64 2.63
N ARG A 62 -0.49 -10.71 3.42
CA ARG A 62 0.03 -10.73 4.80
C ARG A 62 1.49 -10.36 4.87
N ARG A 63 2.30 -10.78 3.91
CA ARG A 63 3.72 -10.44 3.85
C ARG A 63 3.95 -8.93 3.78
N TYR A 64 3.09 -8.22 3.07
CA TYR A 64 3.18 -6.76 2.95
C TYR A 64 2.52 -6.01 4.11
N GLY A 65 1.57 -6.64 4.82
CA GLY A 65 0.76 -6.00 5.87
C GLY A 65 -0.41 -5.21 5.30
N TRP A 66 -1.22 -4.62 6.19
CA TRP A 66 -2.41 -3.87 5.81
C TRP A 66 -2.08 -2.51 5.22
N HIS A 67 -2.24 -2.35 3.91
CA HIS A 67 -1.84 -1.14 3.19
C HIS A 67 -2.56 -0.95 1.85
N GLY A 68 -2.48 0.28 1.32
CA GLY A 68 -2.70 0.61 -0.09
C GLY A 68 -1.43 1.22 -0.67
N THR A 69 -0.96 0.74 -1.81
CA THR A 69 0.30 1.19 -2.41
C THR A 69 0.17 2.60 -2.98
N LEU A 70 1.10 3.51 -2.62
CA LEU A 70 1.33 4.79 -3.29
C LEU A 70 2.58 4.72 -4.17
N VAL A 71 3.71 4.25 -3.60
CA VAL A 71 4.93 3.94 -4.35
C VAL A 71 5.33 2.49 -4.07
N ALA A 72 5.38 1.70 -5.13
CA ALA A 72 5.74 0.27 -5.06
C ALA A 72 7.14 0.05 -4.47
N PRO A 73 7.42 -1.13 -3.89
CA PRO A 73 8.71 -1.41 -3.28
C PRO A 73 9.91 -1.18 -4.22
N PHE A 74 10.90 -0.43 -3.73
CA PHE A 74 12.12 -0.08 -4.44
C PHE A 74 13.35 -0.25 -3.55
N ARG A 75 14.52 -0.46 -4.16
CA ARG A 75 15.82 -0.34 -3.50
C ARG A 75 16.31 1.10 -3.58
N LEU A 76 17.19 1.47 -2.67
CA LEU A 76 17.81 2.80 -2.70
C LEU A 76 18.77 2.93 -3.89
N ALA A 77 18.80 4.11 -4.49
CA ALA A 77 19.83 4.48 -5.45
C ALA A 77 21.20 4.54 -4.77
N ASP A 78 22.26 4.42 -5.55
CA ASP A 78 23.63 4.51 -5.03
C ASP A 78 23.85 5.85 -4.30
N GLY A 79 24.34 5.77 -3.08
CA GLY A 79 24.60 6.93 -2.22
C GLY A 79 23.35 7.45 -1.47
N ALA A 80 22.15 6.98 -1.79
CA ALA A 80 20.93 7.32 -1.03
C ALA A 80 20.84 6.50 0.26
N THR A 81 20.32 7.12 1.30
CA THR A 81 20.16 6.52 2.62
C THR A 81 18.68 6.43 3.02
N GLN A 82 18.38 5.63 4.03
CA GLN A 82 17.06 5.59 4.63
C GLN A 82 16.60 6.96 5.18
N HIS A 83 17.54 7.77 5.65
CA HIS A 83 17.26 9.12 6.14
C HIS A 83 16.82 10.05 5.00
N ASP A 84 17.41 9.90 3.81
CA ASP A 84 17.00 10.68 2.63
C ASP A 84 15.58 10.32 2.21
N VAL A 85 15.22 9.02 2.24
CA VAL A 85 13.83 8.59 1.97
C VAL A 85 12.85 9.21 2.98
N LEU A 86 13.20 9.19 4.27
CA LEU A 86 12.34 9.77 5.30
C LEU A 86 12.22 11.28 5.15
N ALA A 87 13.31 11.98 4.86
CA ALA A 87 13.34 13.43 4.64
C ALA A 87 12.48 13.81 3.42
N ALA A 88 12.72 13.19 2.27
CA ALA A 88 11.95 13.45 1.06
C ALA A 88 10.47 13.11 1.23
N THR A 89 10.15 12.03 1.95
CA THR A 89 8.76 11.68 2.25
C THR A 89 8.09 12.75 3.13
N ARG A 90 8.80 13.32 4.10
CA ARG A 90 8.29 14.41 4.95
C ARG A 90 8.05 15.69 4.17
N GLU A 91 9.00 16.09 3.32
CA GLU A 91 8.87 17.26 2.46
C GLU A 91 7.69 17.12 1.51
N TRP A 92 7.55 15.99 0.85
CA TRP A 92 6.42 15.71 -0.02
C TRP A 92 5.10 15.66 0.78
N ALA A 93 5.02 14.96 1.90
CA ALA A 93 3.81 14.83 2.71
C ALA A 93 3.32 16.19 3.23
N ALA A 94 4.22 17.13 3.53
CA ALA A 94 3.88 18.49 3.93
C ALA A 94 3.18 19.29 2.82
N THR A 95 3.19 18.82 1.58
CA THR A 95 2.45 19.45 0.45
C THR A 95 1.08 18.81 0.23
N GLN A 96 0.80 17.68 0.87
CA GLN A 96 -0.45 16.94 0.70
C GLN A 96 -1.51 17.40 1.71
N ARG A 97 -2.78 17.24 1.34
CA ARG A 97 -3.90 17.53 2.23
C ARG A 97 -4.68 16.28 2.54
N PRO A 98 -5.20 16.13 3.78
CA PRO A 98 -6.06 15.03 4.14
C PRO A 98 -7.37 15.02 3.35
N PHE A 99 -7.88 13.81 3.08
CA PHE A 99 -9.21 13.61 2.48
C PHE A 99 -9.83 12.30 2.93
N ALA A 100 -11.16 12.24 2.86
CA ALA A 100 -11.91 11.00 3.06
C ALA A 100 -11.96 10.21 1.74
N LEU A 101 -11.74 8.91 1.82
CA LEU A 101 -11.77 8.00 0.68
C LEU A 101 -12.77 6.87 0.96
N PRO A 102 -14.02 6.99 0.49
CA PRO A 102 -14.97 5.89 0.52
C PRO A 102 -14.46 4.71 -0.31
N VAL A 103 -14.54 3.52 0.27
CA VAL A 103 -14.06 2.27 -0.37
C VAL A 103 -15.10 1.17 -0.30
N GLU A 104 -15.04 0.27 -1.27
CA GLU A 104 -15.84 -0.94 -1.35
C GLU A 104 -14.98 -2.16 -1.60
N ALA A 105 -15.44 -3.32 -1.13
CA ALA A 105 -14.81 -4.59 -1.49
C ALA A 105 -15.28 -5.04 -2.88
N ALA A 106 -14.33 -5.41 -3.72
CA ALA A 106 -14.60 -5.88 -5.07
C ALA A 106 -13.59 -6.95 -5.51
N THR A 107 -13.99 -7.76 -6.49
CA THR A 107 -13.07 -8.65 -7.20
C THR A 107 -12.33 -7.86 -8.26
N LEU A 108 -11.00 -7.93 -8.27
CA LEU A 108 -10.10 -7.35 -9.27
C LEU A 108 -9.34 -8.49 -9.97
N GLY A 109 -9.79 -8.87 -11.17
CA GLY A 109 -9.28 -10.09 -11.81
C GLY A 109 -9.58 -11.32 -10.96
N GLU A 110 -8.54 -11.97 -10.47
CA GLU A 110 -8.66 -13.18 -9.62
C GLU A 110 -8.47 -12.93 -8.13
N PHE A 111 -8.27 -11.70 -7.66
CA PHE A 111 -8.13 -11.40 -6.25
C PHE A 111 -9.20 -10.43 -5.75
N VAL A 112 -9.36 -10.35 -4.43
CA VAL A 112 -10.30 -9.45 -3.76
C VAL A 112 -9.52 -8.30 -3.14
N ALA A 113 -10.05 -7.07 -3.27
CA ALA A 113 -9.46 -5.88 -2.67
C ALA A 113 -10.53 -4.85 -2.29
N LEU A 114 -10.18 -3.92 -1.40
CA LEU A 114 -10.89 -2.65 -1.26
C LEU A 114 -10.41 -1.70 -2.35
N ARG A 115 -11.34 -1.01 -3.00
CA ARG A 115 -11.07 0.04 -4.00
C ARG A 115 -11.93 1.27 -3.74
N PRO A 116 -11.57 2.45 -4.24
CA PRO A 116 -12.44 3.62 -4.20
C PRO A 116 -13.81 3.33 -4.85
N VAL A 117 -14.87 3.87 -4.27
CA VAL A 117 -16.23 3.67 -4.79
C VAL A 117 -16.53 4.50 -6.04
N ASP A 118 -15.78 5.59 -6.26
CA ASP A 118 -16.02 6.53 -7.34
C ASP A 118 -14.74 7.07 -7.99
N GLN A 119 -14.93 7.73 -9.13
CA GLN A 119 -13.83 8.30 -9.92
C GLN A 119 -13.13 9.46 -9.22
N CYS A 120 -13.82 10.22 -8.36
CA CYS A 120 -13.22 11.33 -7.63
C CYS A 120 -12.20 10.82 -6.61
N GLY A 121 -12.57 9.83 -5.80
CA GLY A 121 -11.66 9.15 -4.87
C GLY A 121 -10.47 8.52 -5.59
N GLU A 122 -10.72 7.84 -6.73
CA GLU A 122 -9.67 7.26 -7.56
C GLU A 122 -8.70 8.34 -8.08
N ALA A 123 -9.21 9.47 -8.57
CA ALA A 123 -8.39 10.58 -9.06
C ALA A 123 -7.55 11.23 -7.95
N ASN A 124 -8.15 11.45 -6.77
CA ASN A 124 -7.47 12.05 -5.63
C ASN A 124 -6.29 11.17 -5.17
N VAL A 125 -6.52 9.89 -4.94
CA VAL A 125 -5.44 9.00 -4.48
C VAL A 125 -4.39 8.76 -5.56
N ARG A 126 -4.77 8.77 -6.85
CA ARG A 126 -3.83 8.73 -7.97
C ARG A 126 -2.93 9.96 -8.00
N ALA A 127 -3.47 11.16 -7.76
CA ALA A 127 -2.68 12.39 -7.68
C ALA A 127 -1.64 12.32 -6.56
N VAL A 128 -2.04 11.82 -5.39
CA VAL A 128 -1.14 11.59 -4.25
C VAL A 128 -0.04 10.59 -4.60
N ALA A 129 -0.38 9.44 -5.21
CA ALA A 129 0.59 8.42 -5.61
C ALA A 129 1.56 8.93 -6.69
N THR A 130 1.04 9.69 -7.67
CA THR A 130 1.83 10.31 -8.73
C THR A 130 2.86 11.28 -8.16
N SER A 131 2.43 12.20 -7.31
CA SER A 131 3.33 13.18 -6.69
C SER A 131 4.36 12.54 -5.74
N ALA A 132 3.97 11.47 -5.01
CA ALA A 132 4.89 10.71 -4.18
C ALA A 132 5.99 10.04 -5.01
N LEU A 133 5.60 9.39 -6.12
CA LEU A 133 6.54 8.73 -7.02
C LEU A 133 7.57 9.73 -7.58
N GLN A 134 7.10 10.89 -8.05
CA GLN A 134 7.95 11.95 -8.59
C GLN A 134 8.91 12.52 -7.55
N ALA A 135 8.42 12.79 -6.33
CA ALA A 135 9.24 13.33 -5.25
C ALA A 135 10.36 12.39 -4.79
N LEU A 136 10.16 11.08 -4.94
CA LEU A 136 11.10 10.06 -4.48
C LEU A 136 11.93 9.46 -5.62
N ASP A 137 11.75 9.87 -6.87
CA ASP A 137 12.36 9.17 -8.03
C ASP A 137 13.89 9.14 -7.96
N ALA A 138 14.54 10.23 -7.56
CA ALA A 138 15.99 10.31 -7.44
C ALA A 138 16.57 9.35 -6.39
N LEU A 139 15.77 8.90 -5.42
CA LEU A 139 16.20 7.98 -4.35
C LEU A 139 15.97 6.51 -4.70
N ARG A 140 15.35 6.22 -5.84
CA ARG A 140 14.96 4.89 -6.27
C ARG A 140 16.00 4.32 -7.23
N ALA A 141 16.59 3.17 -6.88
CA ALA A 141 17.45 2.44 -7.80
C ALA A 141 16.68 2.05 -9.07
N LYS A 142 17.27 2.24 -10.23
CA LYS A 142 16.73 1.72 -11.48
C LYS A 142 16.72 0.18 -11.43
N PRO A 143 15.70 -0.50 -12.03
CA PRO A 143 15.70 -1.95 -12.11
C PRO A 143 16.96 -2.47 -12.80
N SER A 144 17.51 -3.58 -12.32
CA SER A 144 18.56 -4.27 -13.06
C SER A 144 18.05 -4.76 -14.42
N ALA A 145 18.96 -4.97 -15.37
CA ALA A 145 18.59 -5.51 -16.69
C ALA A 145 17.83 -6.85 -16.58
N ALA A 146 18.22 -7.70 -15.62
CA ALA A 146 17.56 -8.98 -15.35
C ALA A 146 16.14 -8.77 -14.77
N ASP A 147 15.96 -7.83 -13.83
CA ASP A 147 14.64 -7.51 -13.28
C ASP A 147 13.72 -6.91 -14.34
N LEU A 148 14.25 -6.02 -15.18
CA LEU A 148 13.50 -5.43 -16.27
C LEU A 148 13.06 -6.50 -17.28
N ALA A 149 13.97 -7.37 -17.72
CA ALA A 149 13.67 -8.46 -18.65
C ALA A 149 12.59 -9.39 -18.09
N ARG A 150 12.70 -9.78 -16.82
CA ARG A 150 11.68 -10.62 -16.14
C ARG A 150 10.30 -9.96 -16.11
N ARG A 151 10.23 -8.66 -15.82
CA ARG A 151 8.96 -7.92 -15.78
C ARG A 151 8.37 -7.70 -17.17
N LEU A 152 9.19 -7.46 -18.20
CA LEU A 152 8.76 -7.32 -19.57
C LEU A 152 8.22 -8.62 -20.20
N ALA A 153 8.54 -9.78 -19.62
CA ALA A 153 7.97 -11.07 -20.02
C ALA A 153 6.49 -11.24 -19.63
N ALA A 154 5.96 -10.40 -18.72
CA ALA A 154 4.54 -10.40 -18.37
C ALA A 154 3.69 -9.81 -19.51
N PRO A 155 2.38 -10.16 -19.60
CA PRO A 155 1.47 -9.62 -20.61
C PRO A 155 1.11 -8.16 -20.29
N LEU A 156 2.01 -7.23 -20.60
CA LEU A 156 1.84 -5.80 -20.40
C LEU A 156 1.34 -5.12 -21.66
N SER A 157 0.50 -4.08 -21.51
CA SER A 157 0.15 -3.16 -22.61
C SER A 157 1.40 -2.38 -23.06
N GLU A 158 1.33 -1.72 -24.23
CA GLU A 158 2.42 -0.85 -24.69
C GLU A 158 2.70 0.26 -23.66
N ARG A 159 1.64 0.92 -23.17
CA ARG A 159 1.75 1.96 -22.13
C ARG A 159 2.41 1.44 -20.85
N GLN A 160 2.04 0.26 -20.39
CA GLN A 160 2.64 -0.36 -19.20
C GLN A 160 4.12 -0.71 -19.41
N ARG A 161 4.52 -1.08 -20.63
CA ARG A 161 5.93 -1.32 -20.97
C ARG A 161 6.75 -0.03 -20.94
N GLU A 162 6.23 1.06 -21.50
CA GLU A 162 6.84 2.39 -21.44
C GLU A 162 7.07 2.80 -19.98
N LEU A 163 6.02 2.74 -19.16
CA LEU A 163 6.09 3.10 -17.74
C LEU A 163 7.05 2.22 -16.96
N LEU A 164 7.10 0.92 -17.26
CA LEU A 164 8.06 0.01 -16.63
C LEU A 164 9.51 0.39 -16.98
N ILE A 165 9.79 0.74 -18.23
CA ILE A 165 11.14 1.13 -18.68
C ILE A 165 11.55 2.45 -18.04
N GLU A 166 10.66 3.44 -18.04
CA GLU A 166 10.95 4.79 -17.55
C GLU A 166 10.99 4.85 -16.02
N TRP A 167 9.99 4.28 -15.34
CA TRP A 167 9.75 4.42 -13.90
C TRP A 167 10.06 3.16 -13.08
N GLY A 168 10.42 2.05 -13.73
CA GLY A 168 10.71 0.79 -13.06
C GLY A 168 9.48 0.02 -12.57
N TYR A 169 8.25 0.52 -12.82
CA TYR A 169 7.01 -0.12 -12.41
C TYR A 169 5.88 0.23 -13.41
N PRO A 170 5.07 -0.75 -13.89
CA PRO A 170 4.14 -0.51 -14.97
C PRO A 170 2.81 0.15 -14.53
N TYR A 171 2.46 0.05 -13.26
CA TYR A 171 1.16 0.51 -12.74
C TYR A 171 1.31 1.83 -11.97
N VAL A 172 1.73 2.88 -12.70
CA VAL A 172 1.90 4.25 -12.20
C VAL A 172 1.10 5.22 -13.07
N PHE A 173 0.91 6.46 -12.63
CA PHE A 173 0.20 7.52 -13.36
C PHE A 173 -1.21 7.10 -13.82
N ASP A 174 -1.44 7.10 -15.13
CA ASP A 174 -2.70 6.71 -15.79
C ASP A 174 -3.04 5.22 -15.62
N GLU A 175 -2.04 4.38 -15.44
CA GLU A 175 -2.20 2.95 -15.14
C GLU A 175 -2.34 2.62 -13.65
N PHE A 176 -2.18 3.62 -12.77
CA PHE A 176 -2.34 3.43 -11.32
C PHE A 176 -3.81 3.14 -10.97
N ARG A 177 -4.01 2.16 -10.09
CA ARG A 177 -5.32 1.80 -9.51
C ARG A 177 -5.13 1.53 -8.03
N PHE A 178 -5.67 2.44 -7.21
CA PHE A 178 -5.59 2.25 -5.76
C PHE A 178 -6.38 1.02 -5.32
N HIS A 179 -5.76 0.21 -4.52
CA HIS A 179 -6.44 -0.91 -3.87
C HIS A 179 -5.71 -1.32 -2.58
N MET A 180 -6.47 -1.88 -1.63
CA MET A 180 -5.94 -2.56 -0.45
C MET A 180 -6.27 -4.05 -0.59
N THR A 181 -5.25 -4.88 -0.75
CA THR A 181 -5.39 -6.29 -1.11
C THR A 181 -5.93 -7.12 0.04
N LEU A 182 -6.99 -7.88 -0.22
CA LEU A 182 -7.69 -8.73 0.73
C LEU A 182 -7.39 -10.22 0.57
N SER A 183 -6.91 -10.65 -0.59
CA SER A 183 -6.62 -12.07 -0.85
C SER A 183 -5.47 -12.28 -1.82
N ASN A 184 -4.97 -13.51 -1.87
CA ASN A 184 -4.18 -14.01 -3.00
C ASN A 184 -5.02 -13.98 -4.28
N SER A 185 -4.39 -14.31 -5.44
CA SER A 185 -5.14 -14.74 -6.62
C SER A 185 -5.85 -16.06 -6.31
N LEU A 186 -7.17 -16.08 -6.50
CA LEU A 186 -8.06 -17.19 -6.16
C LEU A 186 -8.81 -17.61 -7.43
N ALA A 187 -8.62 -18.84 -7.87
CA ALA A 187 -9.37 -19.40 -8.99
C ALA A 187 -10.87 -19.60 -8.65
N ASP A 188 -11.18 -19.94 -7.38
CA ASP A 188 -12.55 -20.19 -6.92
C ASP A 188 -13.35 -18.89 -6.81
N ALA A 189 -14.40 -18.76 -7.63
CA ALA A 189 -15.29 -17.61 -7.62
C ALA A 189 -16.18 -17.56 -6.36
N GLY A 190 -16.49 -18.70 -5.77
CA GLY A 190 -17.28 -18.79 -4.53
C GLY A 190 -16.50 -18.20 -3.36
N GLU A 191 -15.20 -18.53 -3.22
CA GLU A 191 -14.34 -17.93 -2.21
C GLU A 191 -14.23 -16.41 -2.40
N ARG A 192 -14.01 -15.92 -3.66
CA ARG A 192 -13.99 -14.47 -3.93
C ARG A 192 -15.28 -13.79 -3.51
N THR A 193 -16.44 -14.40 -3.84
CA THR A 193 -17.76 -13.87 -3.46
C THR A 193 -17.93 -13.82 -1.95
N ALA A 194 -17.52 -14.87 -1.22
CA ALA A 194 -17.60 -14.92 0.23
C ALA A 194 -16.75 -13.84 0.90
N LEU A 195 -15.51 -13.61 0.40
CA LEU A 195 -14.62 -12.55 0.91
C LEU A 195 -15.19 -11.16 0.66
N VAL A 196 -15.72 -10.90 -0.55
CA VAL A 196 -16.39 -9.63 -0.88
C VAL A 196 -17.58 -9.39 0.05
N ALA A 197 -18.48 -10.38 0.21
CA ALA A 197 -19.66 -10.26 1.05
C ALA A 197 -19.30 -9.96 2.52
N TRP A 198 -18.26 -10.60 3.04
CA TRP A 198 -17.81 -10.35 4.41
C TRP A 198 -17.38 -8.89 4.59
N TRP A 199 -16.56 -8.37 3.69
CA TRP A 199 -16.09 -6.98 3.77
C TRP A 199 -17.19 -5.96 3.51
N GLN A 200 -18.11 -6.23 2.58
CA GLN A 200 -19.29 -5.39 2.36
C GLN A 200 -20.16 -5.25 3.60
N ALA A 201 -20.21 -6.28 4.44
CA ALA A 201 -20.91 -6.21 5.73
C ALA A 201 -20.15 -5.38 6.79
N GLN A 202 -18.84 -5.26 6.70
CA GLN A 202 -18.02 -4.51 7.66
C GLN A 202 -17.85 -3.03 7.29
N THR A 203 -17.69 -2.71 6.01
CA THR A 203 -17.35 -1.37 5.53
C THR A 203 -18.31 -0.26 5.97
N PRO A 204 -19.65 -0.46 6.07
CA PRO A 204 -20.55 0.60 6.55
C PRO A 204 -20.25 1.07 7.98
N ALA A 205 -19.88 0.14 8.87
CA ALA A 205 -19.54 0.47 10.26
C ALA A 205 -18.15 1.12 10.40
N LEU A 206 -17.24 0.84 9.45
CA LEU A 206 -15.89 1.41 9.43
C LEU A 206 -15.87 2.82 8.84
N GLY A 207 -16.83 3.17 8.01
CA GLY A 207 -16.90 4.45 7.30
C GLY A 207 -15.82 4.60 6.22
N PRO A 208 -15.60 5.82 5.69
CA PRO A 208 -14.54 6.06 4.72
C PRO A 208 -13.15 5.92 5.34
N LEU A 209 -12.15 5.58 4.52
CA LEU A 209 -10.75 5.71 4.93
C LEU A 209 -10.40 7.20 5.10
N THR A 210 -9.61 7.53 6.10
CA THR A 210 -9.03 8.86 6.27
C THR A 210 -7.61 8.83 5.72
N VAL A 211 -7.39 9.42 4.55
CA VAL A 211 -6.06 9.51 3.93
C VAL A 211 -5.42 10.82 4.40
N ASP A 212 -4.71 10.76 5.52
CA ASP A 212 -4.16 11.92 6.24
C ASP A 212 -2.65 11.79 6.50
N HIS A 213 -2.04 10.70 6.02
CA HIS A 213 -0.61 10.45 6.14
C HIS A 213 -0.14 9.42 5.10
N ALA A 214 1.15 9.43 4.85
CA ALA A 214 1.84 8.33 4.20
C ALA A 214 2.48 7.40 5.24
N ALA A 215 2.72 6.17 4.86
CA ALA A 215 3.39 5.17 5.68
C ALA A 215 4.60 4.59 4.93
N LEU A 216 5.77 4.75 5.51
CA LEU A 216 6.98 4.08 5.04
C LEU A 216 6.99 2.65 5.56
N PHE A 217 7.05 1.71 4.64
CA PHE A 217 7.24 0.29 4.92
C PHE A 217 8.60 -0.16 4.41
N VAL A 218 9.19 -1.10 5.11
CA VAL A 218 10.48 -1.67 4.77
C VAL A 218 10.40 -3.19 4.78
N GLU A 219 10.93 -3.82 3.74
CA GLU A 219 11.35 -5.21 3.74
C GLU A 219 12.80 -5.24 4.21
N PRO A 220 13.09 -5.70 5.44
CA PRO A 220 14.43 -5.59 6.03
C PRO A 220 15.51 -6.34 5.26
N SER A 221 15.13 -7.51 4.75
CA SER A 221 15.97 -8.36 3.90
C SER A 221 15.09 -9.02 2.82
N PRO A 222 15.65 -9.39 1.67
CA PRO A 222 14.87 -10.02 0.60
C PRO A 222 14.13 -11.27 1.08
N GLY A 223 12.80 -11.27 0.92
CA GLY A 223 11.94 -12.38 1.34
C GLY A 223 11.31 -12.22 2.71
N GLU A 224 11.77 -11.31 3.55
CA GLU A 224 11.16 -11.04 4.85
C GLU A 224 9.83 -10.27 4.72
N PRO A 225 8.97 -10.36 5.73
CA PRO A 225 7.77 -9.55 5.77
C PRO A 225 8.08 -8.07 5.87
N PHE A 226 7.31 -7.24 5.17
CA PHE A 226 7.38 -5.80 5.33
C PHE A 226 6.94 -5.39 6.73
N VAL A 227 7.65 -4.41 7.30
CA VAL A 227 7.31 -3.78 8.57
C VAL A 227 6.98 -2.32 8.34
N LEU A 228 6.01 -1.80 9.07
CA LEU A 228 5.73 -0.36 9.07
C LEU A 228 6.81 0.33 9.91
N TRP A 229 7.63 1.15 9.24
CA TRP A 229 8.73 1.86 9.87
C TRP A 229 8.29 3.21 10.43
N GLN A 230 7.57 4.02 9.61
CA GLN A 230 7.21 5.39 10.00
C GLN A 230 5.91 5.82 9.32
N ARG A 231 4.99 6.46 10.07
CA ARG A 231 3.90 7.25 9.50
C ARG A 231 4.33 8.71 9.39
N VAL A 232 4.04 9.34 8.27
CA VAL A 232 4.39 10.73 7.94
C VAL A 232 3.10 11.48 7.67
N PRO A 233 2.67 12.38 8.57
CA PRO A 233 1.40 13.09 8.43
C PRO A 233 1.42 14.04 7.24
N PHE A 234 0.26 14.20 6.60
CA PHE A 234 0.00 15.27 5.63
C PHE A 234 -0.17 16.60 6.36
N GLN A 235 -0.14 17.69 5.61
CA GLN A 235 -0.34 19.02 6.20
C GLN A 235 -1.76 19.10 6.77
N SER A 236 -1.89 19.23 8.10
CA SER A 236 -3.16 19.59 8.72
C SER A 236 -3.45 21.07 8.47
N ASP A 237 -4.70 21.41 8.16
CA ASP A 237 -5.16 22.79 8.31
C ASP A 237 -5.16 23.11 9.81
N ALA A 238 -4.03 23.60 10.32
CA ALA A 238 -4.04 24.21 11.65
C ALA A 238 -5.00 25.39 11.58
N PRO A 239 -6.00 25.51 12.48
CA PRO A 239 -6.80 26.73 12.55
C PRO A 239 -5.81 27.87 12.77
N GLY A 240 -5.82 28.85 11.87
CA GLY A 240 -4.96 30.02 11.94
C GLY A 240 -5.01 30.57 13.35
N HIS A 241 -3.86 30.67 13.98
CA HIS A 241 -3.71 31.50 15.18
C HIS A 241 -3.96 32.95 14.74
N GLU A 242 -5.20 33.41 14.88
CA GLU A 242 -5.48 34.83 14.86
C GLU A 242 -4.66 35.45 15.99
N MET A 243 -3.52 36.03 15.63
CA MET A 243 -2.84 36.98 16.51
C MET A 243 -3.75 38.21 16.66
N LYS A 244 -4.36 38.31 17.82
CA LYS A 244 -4.88 39.58 18.34
C LYS A 244 -3.75 40.45 18.86
#